data_9324a3513c425d9cdb145b5be4bf4256
#
_entry.id   9324a3513c425d9cdb145b5be4bf4256
#
_cell.length_a   1.000
_cell.length_b   1.000
_cell.length_c   1.000
_cell.angle_alpha   90.00
_cell.angle_beta   90.00
_cell.angle_gamma   90.00
#
_symmetry.space_group_name_H-M   'P 1'
#
loop_
_entity.id
_entity.type
_entity.pdbx_description
1 polymer ?
#
loop_
_entity_poly.entity_id
_entity_poly.type
_entity_poly.pdbx_seq_one_letter_code
_entity_poly.pdbx_strand_id
1 'polypeptide(L)'
;MNIGNFLYHSLRGRVKGAGLLIAALLFVFTATAAAETKQYTIDDVPNVRLSDARQYVTDPTAILSTAARDSINAMLGRLEKSTGIETAVVMLPSIGEEDIFDFGHELFRKWGIGKKKSDNGLLILFVMDQKKVRFTTGYGIEGTMTDAMSKRIQTTLMIPRFRVGDWNGGMVSGVRAVAKTLDGSMQAEEDSGEDDISTIMITLLAIVVTMLIFIYAMGSLQRCPKCKKRSALRKVKEQHLVVKDQNGRIVRRILRTTYICKYCGNTVTKDSDENDNGNAMATGAILGSMLGGGNRGGSGFGGGFGGSFGGGSTGGGGATSGW
;
A
#
# COMPACT_ATOMS: atom_id res chain seq x y z
N MET A 1 57.19 -39.66 -48.64
CA MET A 1 56.91 -38.50 -47.73
C MET A 1 55.51 -38.69 -47.19
N ASN A 2 55.36 -38.92 -45.88
CA ASN A 2 54.17 -39.53 -45.25
C ASN A 2 53.23 -38.47 -44.70
N ILE A 3 52.19 -38.12 -45.42
CA ILE A 3 51.17 -37.10 -45.10
C ILE A 3 50.31 -37.48 -43.88
N GLY A 4 50.30 -38.81 -43.51
CA GLY A 4 49.50 -39.33 -42.37
C GLY A 4 49.96 -38.87 -40.98
N ASN A 5 51.24 -38.61 -40.80
CA ASN A 5 51.76 -38.23 -39.47
C ASN A 5 51.52 -36.74 -39.07
N PHE A 6 51.30 -35.87 -40.06
CA PHE A 6 51.09 -34.44 -39.77
C PHE A 6 49.64 -34.17 -39.26
N LEU A 7 48.66 -34.90 -39.77
CA LEU A 7 47.26 -34.77 -39.36
C LEU A 7 47.00 -35.35 -37.92
N TYR A 8 47.70 -36.44 -37.59
CA TYR A 8 47.53 -37.07 -36.25
C TYR A 8 48.04 -36.20 -35.11
N HIS A 9 49.11 -35.44 -35.31
CA HIS A 9 49.65 -34.53 -34.29
C HIS A 9 48.76 -33.27 -34.13
N SER A 10 48.14 -32.78 -35.21
CA SER A 10 47.27 -31.60 -35.14
C SER A 10 45.97 -31.85 -34.41
N LEU A 11 45.36 -33.04 -34.55
CA LEU A 11 44.13 -33.40 -33.87
C LEU A 11 44.33 -33.70 -32.38
N ARG A 12 45.50 -34.24 -31.96
CA ARG A 12 45.79 -34.61 -30.56
C ARG A 12 45.97 -33.34 -29.65
N GLY A 13 46.42 -32.21 -30.21
CA GLY A 13 46.52 -30.95 -29.50
C GLY A 13 45.15 -30.25 -29.23
N ARG A 14 44.24 -30.36 -30.20
CA ARG A 14 42.91 -29.71 -30.10
C ARG A 14 41.95 -30.42 -29.12
N VAL A 15 42.07 -31.77 -29.02
CA VAL A 15 41.21 -32.57 -28.10
C VAL A 15 41.62 -32.34 -26.65
N LYS A 16 42.90 -32.12 -26.36
CA LYS A 16 43.38 -31.84 -24.98
C LYS A 16 42.89 -30.48 -24.46
N GLY A 17 42.80 -29.48 -25.31
CA GLY A 17 42.29 -28.14 -24.92
C GLY A 17 40.77 -28.10 -24.70
N ALA A 18 40.02 -28.83 -25.56
CA ALA A 18 38.57 -28.93 -25.43
C ALA A 18 38.15 -29.70 -24.18
N GLY A 19 38.88 -30.76 -23.82
CA GLY A 19 38.62 -31.52 -22.57
C GLY A 19 38.89 -30.70 -21.30
N LEU A 20 39.89 -29.82 -21.32
CA LEU A 20 40.20 -28.94 -20.19
C LEU A 20 39.17 -27.83 -20.01
N LEU A 21 38.65 -27.29 -21.11
CA LEU A 21 37.58 -26.26 -21.09
C LEU A 21 36.25 -26.87 -20.63
N ILE A 22 35.91 -28.08 -21.05
CA ILE A 22 34.70 -28.78 -20.60
C ILE A 22 34.81 -29.14 -19.11
N ALA A 23 35.97 -29.60 -18.64
CA ALA A 23 36.20 -29.86 -17.21
C ALA A 23 36.15 -28.58 -16.37
N ALA A 24 36.66 -27.44 -16.86
CA ALA A 24 36.55 -26.15 -16.20
C ALA A 24 35.12 -25.64 -16.17
N LEU A 25 34.33 -25.82 -17.25
CA LEU A 25 32.91 -25.46 -17.30
C LEU A 25 32.07 -26.32 -16.36
N LEU A 26 32.34 -27.62 -16.25
CA LEU A 26 31.68 -28.54 -15.31
C LEU A 26 32.04 -28.20 -13.86
N PHE A 27 33.26 -27.75 -13.58
CA PHE A 27 33.69 -27.36 -12.23
C PHE A 27 33.02 -26.04 -11.78
N VAL A 28 32.75 -25.11 -12.68
CA VAL A 28 32.00 -23.87 -12.38
C VAL A 28 30.53 -24.15 -12.09
N PHE A 29 29.94 -25.20 -12.68
CA PHE A 29 28.54 -25.54 -12.49
C PHE A 29 28.24 -26.29 -11.17
N THR A 30 29.26 -26.84 -10.48
CA THR A 30 29.06 -27.59 -9.23
C THR A 30 29.21 -26.70 -7.96
N ALA A 31 29.52 -25.40 -8.12
CA ALA A 31 29.77 -24.50 -6.98
C ALA A 31 28.54 -23.70 -6.50
N THR A 32 27.34 -23.96 -7.03
CA THR A 32 26.10 -23.48 -6.43
C THR A 32 25.65 -24.48 -5.35
N ALA A 33 26.42 -24.60 -4.28
CA ALA A 33 25.90 -25.11 -3.02
C ALA A 33 24.83 -24.09 -2.59
N ALA A 34 23.56 -24.42 -2.77
CA ALA A 34 22.47 -23.69 -2.15
C ALA A 34 22.78 -23.68 -0.65
N ALA A 35 23.10 -22.51 -0.11
CA ALA A 35 23.30 -22.37 1.32
C ALA A 35 21.97 -22.78 1.96
N GLU A 36 21.96 -23.93 2.61
CA GLU A 36 20.78 -24.46 3.28
C GLU A 36 20.38 -23.46 4.35
N THR A 37 19.21 -22.85 4.18
CA THR A 37 18.72 -21.82 5.11
C THR A 37 18.46 -22.52 6.44
N LYS A 38 19.15 -22.09 7.50
CA LYS A 38 18.98 -22.66 8.83
C LYS A 38 17.52 -22.54 9.26
N GLN A 39 16.89 -23.67 9.52
CA GLN A 39 15.57 -23.75 10.12
C GLN A 39 15.70 -23.64 11.64
N TYR A 40 14.76 -22.93 12.26
CA TYR A 40 14.72 -22.74 13.72
C TYR A 40 13.49 -23.47 14.27
N THR A 41 13.72 -24.31 15.27
CA THR A 41 12.65 -24.82 16.15
C THR A 41 12.47 -23.85 17.30
N ILE A 42 11.36 -23.97 18.04
CA ILE A 42 11.08 -23.14 19.21
C ILE A 42 12.19 -23.21 20.27
N ASP A 43 12.86 -24.37 20.35
CA ASP A 43 13.99 -24.57 21.29
C ASP A 43 15.27 -23.90 20.84
N ASP A 44 15.47 -23.71 19.54
CA ASP A 44 16.65 -23.11 18.97
C ASP A 44 16.62 -21.56 18.96
N VAL A 45 15.46 -20.96 19.18
CA VAL A 45 15.33 -19.48 19.18
C VAL A 45 15.94 -18.91 20.46
N PRO A 46 17.05 -18.13 20.39
CA PRO A 46 17.69 -17.59 21.56
C PRO A 46 16.83 -16.47 22.20
N ASN A 47 16.50 -16.59 23.47
CA ASN A 47 15.87 -15.49 24.19
C ASN A 47 16.94 -14.50 24.68
N VAL A 48 17.16 -13.43 23.92
CA VAL A 48 18.22 -12.44 24.20
C VAL A 48 17.99 -11.68 25.51
N ARG A 49 16.75 -11.57 26.00
CA ARG A 49 16.45 -10.90 27.27
C ARG A 49 16.98 -11.63 28.49
N LEU A 50 17.20 -12.94 28.40
CA LEU A 50 17.84 -13.70 29.49
C LEU A 50 19.30 -13.32 29.72
N SER A 51 19.98 -12.84 28.67
CA SER A 51 21.37 -12.38 28.75
C SER A 51 21.49 -10.87 28.99
N ASP A 52 20.61 -10.06 28.41
CA ASP A 52 20.53 -8.60 28.63
C ASP A 52 19.06 -8.15 28.56
N ALA A 53 18.52 -7.74 29.69
CA ALA A 53 17.14 -7.27 29.81
C ALA A 53 16.79 -6.04 28.93
N ARG A 54 17.80 -5.36 28.37
CA ARG A 54 17.62 -4.23 27.45
C ARG A 54 17.51 -4.65 25.98
N GLN A 55 17.69 -5.94 25.68
CA GLN A 55 17.55 -6.49 24.35
C GLN A 55 16.14 -7.01 24.15
N TYR A 56 15.46 -6.50 23.12
CA TYR A 56 14.11 -6.87 22.74
C TYR A 56 14.07 -7.59 21.39
N VAL A 57 15.18 -7.55 20.63
CA VAL A 57 15.26 -8.07 19.26
C VAL A 57 16.13 -9.32 19.22
N THR A 58 15.53 -10.45 18.93
CA THR A 58 16.21 -11.71 18.60
C THR A 58 16.32 -11.80 17.07
N ASP A 59 17.54 -11.71 16.57
CA ASP A 59 17.86 -11.74 15.13
C ASP A 59 19.18 -12.51 14.93
N PRO A 60 19.12 -13.85 14.99
CA PRO A 60 20.33 -14.68 15.02
C PRO A 60 21.11 -14.69 13.69
N THR A 61 20.49 -14.29 12.60
CA THR A 61 21.12 -14.24 11.26
C THR A 61 21.37 -12.82 10.76
N ALA A 62 21.19 -11.82 11.63
CA ALA A 62 21.42 -10.41 11.32
C ALA A 62 20.65 -9.92 10.08
N ILE A 63 19.37 -10.26 10.00
CA ILE A 63 18.43 -9.76 8.96
C ILE A 63 18.33 -8.23 9.07
N LEU A 64 18.29 -7.71 10.29
CA LEU A 64 18.31 -6.27 10.57
C LEU A 64 19.72 -5.74 10.75
N SER A 65 19.93 -4.52 10.31
CA SER A 65 21.17 -3.78 10.64
C SER A 65 21.26 -3.50 12.14
N THR A 66 22.47 -3.31 12.65
CA THR A 66 22.71 -2.93 14.05
C THR A 66 21.93 -1.65 14.42
N ALA A 67 21.95 -0.63 13.55
CA ALA A 67 21.22 0.62 13.78
C ALA A 67 19.69 0.42 13.90
N ALA A 68 19.11 -0.49 13.11
CA ALA A 68 17.69 -0.81 13.21
C ALA A 68 17.37 -1.54 14.52
N ARG A 69 18.20 -2.53 14.91
CA ARG A 69 18.06 -3.24 16.19
C ARG A 69 18.16 -2.29 17.38
N ASP A 70 19.15 -1.40 17.38
CA ASP A 70 19.35 -0.42 18.46
C ASP A 70 18.15 0.55 18.55
N SER A 71 17.64 1.00 17.41
CA SER A 71 16.45 1.85 17.35
C SER A 71 15.22 1.15 17.94
N ILE A 72 15.00 -0.12 17.58
CA ILE A 72 13.91 -0.95 18.10
C ILE A 72 14.06 -1.17 19.60
N ASN A 73 15.25 -1.58 20.06
CA ASN A 73 15.54 -1.77 21.47
C ASN A 73 15.26 -0.50 22.29
N ALA A 74 15.69 0.66 21.79
CA ALA A 74 15.45 1.94 22.44
C ALA A 74 13.94 2.31 22.50
N MET A 75 13.18 2.03 21.44
CA MET A 75 11.72 2.27 21.42
C MET A 75 10.99 1.37 22.41
N LEU A 76 11.26 0.07 22.36
CA LEU A 76 10.60 -0.91 23.23
C LEU A 76 11.02 -0.76 24.69
N GLY A 77 12.26 -0.37 24.97
CA GLY A 77 12.70 -0.06 26.32
C GLY A 77 12.00 1.17 26.92
N ARG A 78 11.70 2.18 26.09
CA ARG A 78 10.87 3.32 26.55
C ARG A 78 9.43 2.90 26.80
N LEU A 79 8.84 2.12 25.89
CA LEU A 79 7.48 1.60 26.03
C LEU A 79 7.32 0.79 27.30
N GLU A 80 8.22 -0.18 27.54
CA GLU A 80 8.15 -1.01 28.76
C GLU A 80 8.30 -0.18 30.04
N LYS A 81 9.20 0.81 30.02
CA LYS A 81 9.41 1.72 31.17
C LYS A 81 8.19 2.58 31.47
N SER A 82 7.47 3.05 30.45
CA SER A 82 6.30 3.94 30.63
C SER A 82 5.00 3.17 30.93
N THR A 83 4.79 2.03 30.28
CA THR A 83 3.53 1.28 30.33
C THR A 83 3.62 -0.05 31.09
N GLY A 84 4.84 -0.57 31.26
CA GLY A 84 5.09 -1.89 31.78
C GLY A 84 4.79 -3.03 30.81
N ILE A 85 4.43 -2.75 29.55
CA ILE A 85 4.16 -3.74 28.49
C ILE A 85 5.46 -4.39 28.05
N GLU A 86 5.49 -5.72 28.03
CA GLU A 86 6.64 -6.49 27.59
C GLU A 86 6.49 -6.87 26.11
N THR A 87 7.48 -6.51 25.32
CA THR A 87 7.48 -6.81 23.88
C THR A 87 8.72 -7.59 23.48
N ALA A 88 8.56 -8.59 22.62
CA ALA A 88 9.67 -9.27 21.95
C ALA A 88 9.53 -9.18 20.44
N VAL A 89 10.65 -8.97 19.75
CA VAL A 89 10.74 -9.01 18.28
C VAL A 89 11.65 -10.16 17.90
N VAL A 90 11.17 -11.05 17.05
CA VAL A 90 11.91 -12.23 16.59
C VAL A 90 11.95 -12.23 15.07
N MET A 91 13.17 -12.26 14.52
CA MET A 91 13.45 -12.29 13.10
C MET A 91 14.12 -13.62 12.75
N LEU A 92 13.44 -14.47 11.99
CA LEU A 92 13.95 -15.79 11.62
C LEU A 92 14.02 -15.95 10.09
N PRO A 93 15.06 -16.60 9.57
CA PRO A 93 15.15 -16.92 8.16
C PRO A 93 14.14 -18.01 7.76
N SER A 94 13.90 -19.01 8.61
CA SER A 94 12.99 -20.13 8.37
C SER A 94 12.57 -20.79 9.68
N ILE A 95 11.33 -21.27 9.71
CA ILE A 95 10.77 -22.15 10.75
C ILE A 95 10.36 -23.51 10.16
N GLY A 96 10.81 -23.82 8.95
CA GLY A 96 10.42 -25.03 8.23
C GLY A 96 8.96 -24.99 7.77
N GLU A 97 8.30 -26.13 7.86
CA GLU A 97 6.89 -26.32 7.46
C GLU A 97 5.89 -25.88 8.54
N GLU A 98 6.37 -25.43 9.71
CA GLU A 98 5.51 -25.08 10.83
C GLU A 98 4.71 -23.80 10.53
N ASP A 99 3.45 -23.77 10.96
CA ASP A 99 2.61 -22.58 10.79
C ASP A 99 3.08 -21.44 11.72
N ILE A 100 3.21 -20.26 11.17
CA ILE A 100 3.67 -19.08 11.92
C ILE A 100 2.74 -18.73 13.10
N PHE A 101 1.46 -19.10 13.04
CA PHE A 101 0.52 -18.89 14.13
C PHE A 101 0.88 -19.79 15.31
N ASP A 102 1.04 -21.08 15.07
CA ASP A 102 1.34 -22.08 16.09
C ASP A 102 2.72 -21.81 16.69
N PHE A 103 3.72 -21.59 15.84
CA PHE A 103 5.07 -21.24 16.27
C PHE A 103 5.09 -19.99 17.16
N GLY A 104 4.42 -18.91 16.72
CA GLY A 104 4.37 -17.66 17.47
C GLY A 104 3.63 -17.81 18.81
N HIS A 105 2.57 -18.60 18.83
CA HIS A 105 1.81 -18.87 20.06
C HIS A 105 2.63 -19.69 21.07
N GLU A 106 3.29 -20.74 20.61
CA GLU A 106 4.13 -21.58 21.48
C GLU A 106 5.35 -20.82 21.99
N LEU A 107 6.02 -20.04 21.11
CA LEU A 107 7.15 -19.21 21.49
C LEU A 107 6.76 -18.17 22.53
N PHE A 108 5.61 -17.51 22.35
CA PHE A 108 5.06 -16.55 23.32
C PHE A 108 4.88 -17.18 24.71
N ARG A 109 4.27 -18.37 24.74
CA ARG A 109 4.06 -19.12 25.98
C ARG A 109 5.37 -19.59 26.61
N LYS A 110 6.27 -20.14 25.82
CA LYS A 110 7.57 -20.64 26.29
C LYS A 110 8.41 -19.56 26.93
N TRP A 111 8.42 -18.37 26.32
CA TRP A 111 9.16 -17.24 26.87
C TRP A 111 8.42 -16.52 28.00
N GLY A 112 7.12 -16.77 28.16
CA GLY A 112 6.28 -16.14 29.17
C GLY A 112 6.19 -14.63 28.96
N ILE A 113 6.04 -14.17 27.71
CA ILE A 113 6.03 -12.75 27.36
C ILE A 113 4.81 -12.07 28.00
N GLY A 114 5.06 -11.00 28.75
CA GLY A 114 4.03 -10.31 29.54
C GLY A 114 4.03 -10.69 31.00
N LYS A 115 3.54 -9.78 31.83
CA LYS A 115 3.49 -9.97 33.28
C LYS A 115 2.30 -10.85 33.64
N LYS A 116 2.52 -11.86 34.49
CA LYS A 116 1.54 -12.84 34.93
C LYS A 116 0.22 -12.25 35.49
N LYS A 117 0.25 -11.02 36.04
CA LYS A 117 -0.95 -10.37 36.62
C LYS A 117 -1.72 -9.52 35.59
N SER A 118 -1.10 -9.11 34.51
CA SER A 118 -1.67 -8.15 33.57
C SER A 118 -1.73 -8.67 32.14
N ASP A 119 -1.14 -9.84 31.82
CA ASP A 119 -1.09 -10.47 30.50
C ASP A 119 -0.73 -9.49 29.37
N ASN A 120 0.15 -8.52 29.69
CA ASN A 120 0.47 -7.37 28.85
C ASN A 120 1.70 -7.63 27.96
N GLY A 121 1.70 -8.75 27.28
CA GLY A 121 2.77 -9.17 26.39
C GLY A 121 2.46 -8.96 24.91
N LEU A 122 3.48 -8.69 24.11
CA LEU A 122 3.41 -8.67 22.65
C LEU A 122 4.61 -9.40 22.04
N LEU A 123 4.38 -10.33 21.13
CA LEU A 123 5.40 -10.92 20.27
C LEU A 123 5.19 -10.47 18.85
N ILE A 124 6.25 -9.95 18.22
CA ILE A 124 6.33 -9.66 16.78
C ILE A 124 7.27 -10.69 16.16
N LEU A 125 6.72 -11.63 15.42
CA LEU A 125 7.46 -12.70 14.74
C LEU A 125 7.49 -12.44 13.23
N PHE A 126 8.68 -12.40 12.65
CA PHE A 126 8.94 -12.30 11.22
C PHE A 126 9.63 -13.56 10.74
N VAL A 127 9.12 -14.16 9.67
CA VAL A 127 9.65 -15.37 9.05
C VAL A 127 9.89 -15.08 7.56
N MET A 128 11.17 -15.11 7.17
CA MET A 128 11.59 -14.63 5.86
C MET A 128 11.16 -15.57 4.72
N ASP A 129 11.36 -16.86 4.85
CA ASP A 129 11.03 -17.86 3.81
C ASP A 129 9.53 -17.94 3.54
N GLN A 130 8.72 -17.88 4.60
CA GLN A 130 7.25 -17.84 4.48
C GLN A 130 6.71 -16.49 4.06
N LYS A 131 7.55 -15.44 4.03
CA LYS A 131 7.14 -14.05 3.76
C LYS A 131 5.97 -13.62 4.63
N LYS A 132 6.05 -13.88 5.91
CA LYS A 132 4.99 -13.58 6.86
C LYS A 132 5.51 -12.81 8.07
N VAL A 133 4.66 -11.94 8.59
CA VAL A 133 4.81 -11.30 9.91
C VAL A 133 3.58 -11.57 10.74
N ARG A 134 3.77 -11.96 12.00
CA ARG A 134 2.71 -12.20 12.96
C ARG A 134 2.92 -11.36 14.21
N PHE A 135 1.82 -10.78 14.70
CA PHE A 135 1.73 -10.22 16.04
C PHE A 135 0.93 -11.21 16.89
N THR A 136 1.42 -11.52 18.09
CA THR A 136 0.71 -12.32 19.08
C THR A 136 0.57 -11.47 20.35
N THR A 137 -0.67 -11.19 20.75
CA THR A 137 -1.01 -10.30 21.86
C THR A 137 -1.44 -11.09 23.07
N GLY A 138 -1.04 -10.64 24.25
CA GLY A 138 -1.61 -11.09 25.51
C GLY A 138 -2.94 -10.42 25.80
N TYR A 139 -3.79 -11.03 26.58
CA TYR A 139 -5.14 -10.55 26.89
C TYR A 139 -5.19 -9.10 27.42
N GLY A 140 -4.18 -8.70 28.19
CA GLY A 140 -4.16 -7.37 28.82
C GLY A 140 -3.97 -6.20 27.87
N ILE A 141 -3.58 -6.46 26.62
CA ILE A 141 -3.38 -5.41 25.59
C ILE A 141 -4.32 -5.57 24.38
N GLU A 142 -5.15 -6.61 24.33
CA GLU A 142 -6.07 -6.84 23.19
C GLU A 142 -7.04 -5.68 22.98
N GLY A 143 -7.43 -4.98 24.03
CA GLY A 143 -8.30 -3.80 23.96
C GLY A 143 -7.64 -2.61 23.24
N THR A 144 -6.32 -2.47 23.34
CA THR A 144 -5.54 -1.40 22.71
C THR A 144 -4.91 -1.87 21.41
N MET A 145 -4.28 -3.04 21.40
CA MET A 145 -3.70 -3.67 20.23
C MET A 145 -4.64 -4.75 19.70
N THR A 146 -5.75 -4.33 19.12
CA THR A 146 -6.75 -5.24 18.53
C THR A 146 -6.17 -5.94 17.28
N ASP A 147 -6.80 -7.05 16.87
CA ASP A 147 -6.44 -7.77 15.63
C ASP A 147 -6.52 -6.84 14.41
N ALA A 148 -7.54 -5.97 14.36
CA ALA A 148 -7.70 -4.99 13.29
C ALA A 148 -6.56 -3.96 13.26
N MET A 149 -6.14 -3.44 14.42
CA MET A 149 -5.01 -2.51 14.54
C MET A 149 -3.70 -3.21 14.18
N SER A 150 -3.47 -4.41 14.68
CA SER A 150 -2.32 -5.25 14.33
C SER A 150 -2.25 -5.47 12.82
N LYS A 151 -3.36 -5.84 12.19
CA LYS A 151 -3.47 -6.01 10.73
C LYS A 151 -3.20 -4.72 9.96
N ARG A 152 -3.75 -3.59 10.42
CA ARG A 152 -3.54 -2.27 9.82
C ARG A 152 -2.06 -1.90 9.84
N ILE A 153 -1.39 -1.99 10.99
CA ILE A 153 0.05 -1.69 11.11
C ILE A 153 0.87 -2.55 10.14
N GLN A 154 0.61 -3.86 10.11
CA GLN A 154 1.30 -4.78 9.21
C GLN A 154 1.10 -4.39 7.74
N THR A 155 -0.14 -4.21 7.30
CA THR A 155 -0.48 -4.01 5.88
C THR A 155 -0.12 -2.62 5.35
N THR A 156 -0.18 -1.57 6.20
CA THR A 156 0.08 -0.19 5.76
C THR A 156 1.54 0.23 5.94
N LEU A 157 2.24 -0.25 6.97
CA LEU A 157 3.57 0.24 7.32
C LEU A 157 4.69 -0.77 7.09
N MET A 158 4.44 -2.07 7.28
CA MET A 158 5.46 -3.12 7.21
C MET A 158 5.51 -3.77 5.83
N ILE A 159 4.40 -4.33 5.36
CA ILE A 159 4.31 -5.11 4.12
C ILE A 159 4.79 -4.34 2.87
N PRO A 160 4.43 -3.06 2.64
CA PRO A 160 4.91 -2.33 1.47
C PRO A 160 6.44 -2.23 1.41
N ARG A 161 7.09 -2.09 2.57
CA ARG A 161 8.55 -2.04 2.69
C ARG A 161 9.17 -3.44 2.51
N PHE A 162 8.57 -4.47 3.10
CA PHE A 162 9.04 -5.84 2.96
C PHE A 162 8.98 -6.31 1.51
N ARG A 163 7.99 -5.92 0.73
CA ARG A 163 7.90 -6.22 -0.72
C ARG A 163 9.08 -5.71 -1.53
N VAL A 164 9.69 -4.63 -1.11
CA VAL A 164 10.89 -4.06 -1.77
C VAL A 164 12.20 -4.43 -1.08
N GLY A 165 12.16 -5.36 -0.11
CA GLY A 165 13.34 -5.83 0.62
C GLY A 165 13.84 -4.88 1.72
N ASP A 166 13.10 -3.80 2.04
CA ASP A 166 13.45 -2.89 3.15
C ASP A 166 12.99 -3.47 4.50
N TRP A 167 13.71 -4.51 4.97
CA TRP A 167 13.44 -5.16 6.25
C TRP A 167 13.62 -4.20 7.43
N ASN A 168 14.66 -3.37 7.37
CA ASN A 168 14.95 -2.38 8.41
C ASN A 168 13.84 -1.35 8.55
N GLY A 169 13.50 -0.68 7.46
CA GLY A 169 12.47 0.35 7.46
C GLY A 169 11.10 -0.20 7.80
N GLY A 170 10.76 -1.41 7.30
CA GLY A 170 9.50 -2.08 7.60
C GLY A 170 9.36 -2.41 9.08
N MET A 171 10.38 -3.03 9.67
CA MET A 171 10.34 -3.41 11.08
C MET A 171 10.36 -2.18 12.01
N VAL A 172 11.25 -1.21 11.76
CA VAL A 172 11.31 0.03 12.56
C VAL A 172 10.01 0.82 12.50
N SER A 173 9.38 0.92 11.31
CA SER A 173 8.09 1.62 11.15
C SER A 173 6.96 0.91 11.88
N GLY A 174 6.90 -0.42 11.77
CA GLY A 174 5.90 -1.24 12.46
C GLY A 174 6.03 -1.13 13.98
N VAL A 175 7.24 -1.31 14.50
CA VAL A 175 7.49 -1.22 15.96
C VAL A 175 7.20 0.19 16.49
N ARG A 176 7.51 1.24 15.71
CA ARG A 176 7.17 2.62 16.10
C ARG A 176 5.66 2.81 16.22
N ALA A 177 4.89 2.30 15.26
CA ALA A 177 3.43 2.36 15.31
C ALA A 177 2.86 1.55 16.47
N VAL A 178 3.39 0.35 16.72
CA VAL A 178 3.06 -0.46 17.91
C VAL A 178 3.30 0.31 19.19
N ALA A 179 4.47 0.93 19.34
CA ALA A 179 4.81 1.71 20.53
C ALA A 179 3.83 2.88 20.74
N LYS A 180 3.52 3.64 19.69
CA LYS A 180 2.56 4.74 19.72
C LYS A 180 1.14 4.30 20.04
N THR A 181 0.71 3.13 19.56
CA THR A 181 -0.60 2.57 19.87
C THR A 181 -0.68 2.17 21.33
N LEU A 182 0.35 1.51 21.85
CA LEU A 182 0.36 0.97 23.21
C LEU A 182 0.64 2.03 24.28
N ASP A 183 1.31 3.14 23.96
CA ASP A 183 1.48 4.27 24.88
C ASP A 183 0.35 5.31 24.78
N GLY A 184 -0.63 5.09 23.89
CA GLY A 184 -1.79 5.95 23.69
C GLY A 184 -1.54 7.18 22.83
N SER A 185 -0.30 7.42 22.37
CA SER A 185 0.02 8.63 21.60
C SER A 185 -0.51 8.59 20.15
N MET A 186 -0.86 7.40 19.63
CA MET A 186 -1.46 7.25 18.31
C MET A 186 -2.91 7.76 18.27
N GLN A 187 -3.65 7.64 19.36
CA GLN A 187 -5.02 8.18 19.47
C GLN A 187 -5.02 9.70 19.49
N ALA A 188 -3.99 10.32 20.07
CA ALA A 188 -3.84 11.78 20.06
C ALA A 188 -3.52 12.35 18.67
N GLU A 189 -2.89 11.56 17.77
CA GLU A 189 -2.63 11.97 16.37
C GLU A 189 -3.88 11.77 15.48
N GLU A 190 -4.75 10.78 15.75
CA GLU A 190 -6.02 10.60 15.04
C GLU A 190 -7.07 11.65 15.45
N ASP A 191 -7.05 12.09 16.70
CA ASP A 191 -7.95 13.16 17.21
C ASP A 191 -7.55 14.55 16.68
N SER A 192 -6.30 14.73 16.22
CA SER A 192 -5.86 15.95 15.51
C SER A 192 -6.29 15.97 14.04
N GLY A 193 -6.90 14.91 13.52
CA GLY A 193 -7.47 14.81 12.18
C GLY A 193 -8.82 15.50 11.99
N GLU A 194 -9.40 16.12 13.05
CA GLU A 194 -10.58 16.99 12.91
C GLU A 194 -10.31 18.24 12.07
N ASP A 195 -9.04 18.64 11.89
CA ASP A 195 -8.67 19.73 10.99
C ASP A 195 -8.90 19.40 9.51
N ASP A 196 -8.93 18.12 9.11
CA ASP A 196 -9.20 17.72 7.73
C ASP A 196 -10.68 17.90 7.35
N ILE A 197 -11.62 17.74 8.28
CA ILE A 197 -13.05 17.93 8.00
C ILE A 197 -13.35 19.41 7.76
N SER A 198 -12.74 20.31 8.53
CA SER A 198 -12.90 21.75 8.34
C SER A 198 -12.31 22.20 7.00
N THR A 199 -11.17 21.67 6.62
CA THR A 199 -10.50 21.93 5.32
C THR A 199 -11.34 21.39 4.16
N ILE A 200 -11.93 20.20 4.27
CA ILE A 200 -12.84 19.62 3.28
C ILE A 200 -14.11 20.46 3.16
N MET A 201 -14.69 20.90 4.27
CA MET A 201 -15.89 21.77 4.27
C MET A 201 -15.60 23.14 3.63
N ILE A 202 -14.45 23.75 3.92
CA ILE A 202 -14.02 25.02 3.32
C ILE A 202 -13.80 24.86 1.81
N THR A 203 -13.16 23.78 1.37
CA THR A 203 -12.93 23.52 -0.06
C THR A 203 -14.24 23.24 -0.81
N LEU A 204 -15.16 22.48 -0.23
CA LEU A 204 -16.50 22.28 -0.79
C LEU A 204 -17.28 23.57 -0.90
N LEU A 205 -17.25 24.42 0.14
CA LEU A 205 -17.88 25.74 0.13
C LEU A 205 -17.29 26.61 -0.96
N ALA A 206 -15.97 26.63 -1.12
CA ALA A 206 -15.28 27.39 -2.18
C ALA A 206 -15.71 26.90 -3.59
N ILE A 207 -15.84 25.59 -3.80
CA ILE A 207 -16.32 25.02 -5.06
C ILE A 207 -17.76 25.43 -5.34
N VAL A 208 -18.64 25.39 -4.34
CA VAL A 208 -20.04 25.84 -4.48
C VAL A 208 -20.11 27.32 -4.83
N VAL A 209 -19.35 28.15 -4.15
CA VAL A 209 -19.29 29.61 -4.41
C VAL A 209 -18.76 29.89 -5.82
N THR A 210 -17.70 29.24 -6.25
CA THR A 210 -17.14 29.39 -7.61
C THR A 210 -18.13 28.93 -8.66
N MET A 211 -18.86 27.84 -8.42
CA MET A 211 -19.90 27.34 -9.31
C MET A 211 -21.08 28.32 -9.42
N LEU A 212 -21.52 28.91 -8.31
CA LEU A 212 -22.56 29.93 -8.31
C LEU A 212 -22.12 31.20 -9.07
N ILE A 213 -20.87 31.66 -8.89
CA ILE A 213 -20.30 32.77 -9.64
C ILE A 213 -20.25 32.45 -11.13
N PHE A 214 -19.88 31.22 -11.50
CA PHE A 214 -19.84 30.77 -12.90
C PHE A 214 -21.24 30.75 -13.53
N ILE A 215 -22.26 30.21 -12.84
CA ILE A 215 -23.67 30.23 -13.29
C ILE A 215 -24.17 31.66 -13.44
N TYR A 216 -23.83 32.55 -12.50
CA TYR A 216 -24.18 33.97 -12.56
C TYR A 216 -23.52 34.66 -13.77
N ALA A 217 -22.25 34.39 -14.02
CA ALA A 217 -21.50 34.93 -15.16
C ALA A 217 -22.05 34.42 -16.50
N MET A 218 -22.34 33.10 -16.62
CA MET A 218 -22.97 32.54 -17.84
C MET A 218 -24.34 33.11 -18.10
N GLY A 219 -25.18 33.34 -17.08
CA GLY A 219 -26.48 34.01 -17.22
C GLY A 219 -26.34 35.46 -17.73
N SER A 220 -25.21 36.10 -17.55
CA SER A 220 -24.96 37.46 -18.05
C SER A 220 -24.61 37.53 -19.54
N LEU A 221 -24.15 36.41 -20.14
CA LEU A 221 -23.81 36.30 -21.57
C LEU A 221 -25.03 36.25 -22.50
N GLN A 222 -26.20 36.01 -21.97
CA GLN A 222 -27.46 35.92 -22.75
C GLN A 222 -28.34 37.20 -22.63
N ARG A 223 -27.69 38.36 -22.53
CA ARG A 223 -28.43 39.65 -22.49
C ARG A 223 -28.85 40.10 -23.88
N CYS A 224 -30.04 40.62 -23.99
CA CYS A 224 -30.47 41.28 -25.25
C CYS A 224 -29.62 42.57 -25.46
N PRO A 225 -29.02 42.77 -26.66
CA PRO A 225 -28.20 43.97 -26.92
C PRO A 225 -29.01 45.26 -26.89
N LYS A 226 -30.31 45.19 -27.18
CA LYS A 226 -31.18 46.38 -27.21
C LYS A 226 -31.73 46.76 -25.84
N CYS A 227 -32.40 45.79 -25.13
CA CYS A 227 -33.04 46.09 -23.84
C CYS A 227 -32.24 45.68 -22.60
N LYS A 228 -31.06 45.09 -22.76
CA LYS A 228 -30.12 44.63 -21.73
C LYS A 228 -30.68 43.66 -20.68
N LYS A 229 -31.92 43.20 -20.84
CA LYS A 229 -32.53 42.21 -19.93
C LYS A 229 -31.86 40.83 -20.06
N ARG A 230 -31.64 40.13 -18.91
CA ARG A 230 -31.05 38.80 -18.84
C ARG A 230 -32.07 37.73 -19.24
N SER A 231 -31.62 36.62 -19.76
CA SER A 231 -32.43 35.46 -20.21
C SER A 231 -33.61 35.86 -21.12
N ALA A 232 -33.41 36.94 -21.89
CA ALA A 232 -34.46 37.52 -22.74
C ALA A 232 -34.53 36.91 -24.14
N LEU A 233 -33.49 36.18 -24.55
CA LEU A 233 -33.37 35.66 -25.92
C LEU A 233 -33.96 34.24 -26.00
N ARG A 234 -34.94 34.05 -26.88
CA ARG A 234 -35.55 32.75 -27.21
C ARG A 234 -35.06 32.32 -28.60
N LYS A 235 -34.57 31.10 -28.72
CA LYS A 235 -34.22 30.50 -30.00
C LYS A 235 -35.49 30.28 -30.82
N VAL A 236 -35.52 30.75 -32.09
CA VAL A 236 -36.68 30.69 -32.97
C VAL A 236 -36.40 29.90 -34.22
N LYS A 237 -35.19 30.03 -34.79
CA LYS A 237 -34.85 29.37 -36.04
C LYS A 237 -33.40 28.94 -36.04
N GLU A 238 -33.13 27.80 -36.64
CA GLU A 238 -31.80 27.26 -36.85
C GLU A 238 -31.66 26.91 -38.33
N GLN A 239 -30.51 27.30 -38.93
CA GLN A 239 -30.25 27.09 -40.35
C GLN A 239 -28.81 26.65 -40.53
N HIS A 240 -28.65 25.53 -41.23
CA HIS A 240 -27.34 25.06 -41.67
C HIS A 240 -26.97 25.77 -42.99
N LEU A 241 -25.95 26.55 -42.99
CA LEU A 241 -25.42 27.25 -44.13
C LEU A 241 -24.10 26.62 -44.57
N VAL A 242 -23.98 26.39 -45.86
CA VAL A 242 -22.77 25.83 -46.47
C VAL A 242 -22.09 26.90 -47.31
N VAL A 243 -20.88 27.28 -46.93
CA VAL A 243 -20.04 28.21 -47.71
C VAL A 243 -19.22 27.40 -48.68
N LYS A 244 -19.39 27.69 -50.00
CA LYS A 244 -18.60 27.06 -51.10
C LYS A 244 -17.62 28.06 -51.66
N ASP A 245 -16.47 27.56 -52.17
CA ASP A 245 -15.50 28.34 -52.90
C ASP A 245 -15.92 28.56 -54.38
N GLN A 246 -15.12 29.31 -55.12
CA GLN A 246 -15.34 29.55 -56.58
C GLN A 246 -15.36 28.27 -57.41
N ASN A 247 -14.81 27.16 -56.88
CA ASN A 247 -14.78 25.85 -57.54
C ASN A 247 -15.88 24.91 -57.06
N GLY A 248 -16.85 25.41 -56.28
CA GLY A 248 -17.99 24.64 -55.77
C GLY A 248 -17.69 23.70 -54.61
N ARG A 249 -16.48 23.71 -54.05
CA ARG A 249 -16.09 22.89 -52.89
C ARG A 249 -16.60 23.53 -51.61
N ILE A 250 -17.07 22.70 -50.69
CA ILE A 250 -17.51 23.13 -49.37
C ILE A 250 -16.30 23.52 -48.54
N VAL A 251 -16.19 24.81 -48.18
CA VAL A 251 -15.08 25.35 -47.39
C VAL A 251 -15.44 25.37 -45.91
N ARG A 252 -16.72 25.67 -45.58
CA ARG A 252 -17.16 25.83 -44.20
C ARG A 252 -18.62 25.53 -44.08
N ARG A 253 -18.99 24.87 -42.98
CA ARG A 253 -20.39 24.70 -42.57
C ARG A 253 -20.66 25.60 -41.35
N ILE A 254 -21.70 26.43 -41.41
CA ILE A 254 -22.04 27.40 -40.37
C ILE A 254 -23.44 27.10 -39.89
N LEU A 255 -23.61 26.96 -38.59
CA LEU A 255 -24.90 26.87 -37.93
C LEU A 255 -25.32 28.27 -37.50
N ARG A 256 -26.30 28.83 -38.24
CA ARG A 256 -26.90 30.13 -37.92
C ARG A 256 -28.13 29.95 -37.05
N THR A 257 -28.03 30.43 -35.80
CA THR A 257 -29.14 30.38 -34.85
C THR A 257 -29.72 31.78 -34.68
N THR A 258 -31.02 31.92 -34.89
CA THR A 258 -31.77 33.17 -34.74
C THR A 258 -32.48 33.19 -33.40
N TYR A 259 -32.28 34.24 -32.65
CA TYR A 259 -32.90 34.47 -31.33
C TYR A 259 -33.83 35.71 -31.42
N ILE A 260 -34.98 35.66 -30.77
CA ILE A 260 -35.86 36.82 -30.57
C ILE A 260 -35.96 37.15 -29.10
N CYS A 261 -35.85 38.42 -28.77
CA CYS A 261 -36.04 38.91 -27.40
C CYS A 261 -37.51 38.88 -27.00
N LYS A 262 -37.83 38.23 -25.88
CA LYS A 262 -39.19 38.10 -25.35
C LYS A 262 -39.81 39.45 -24.91
N TYR A 263 -38.96 40.46 -24.66
CA TYR A 263 -39.40 41.74 -24.09
C TYR A 263 -39.49 42.89 -25.11
N CYS A 264 -38.54 42.93 -26.06
CA CYS A 264 -38.49 44.02 -27.01
C CYS A 264 -38.59 43.60 -28.49
N GLY A 265 -38.78 42.30 -28.77
CA GLY A 265 -38.89 41.77 -30.13
C GLY A 265 -37.61 41.82 -30.98
N ASN A 266 -36.51 42.33 -30.43
CA ASN A 266 -35.28 42.46 -31.19
C ASN A 266 -34.72 41.08 -31.60
N THR A 267 -34.33 40.96 -32.87
CA THR A 267 -33.79 39.71 -33.44
C THR A 267 -32.26 39.74 -33.42
N VAL A 268 -31.66 38.69 -32.94
CA VAL A 268 -30.20 38.51 -32.87
C VAL A 268 -29.83 37.20 -33.56
N THR A 269 -28.90 37.26 -34.53
CA THR A 269 -28.38 36.06 -35.17
C THR A 269 -26.99 35.75 -34.63
N LYS A 270 -26.73 34.48 -34.30
CA LYS A 270 -25.38 33.98 -33.95
C LYS A 270 -25.00 32.89 -34.95
N ASP A 271 -23.82 33.02 -35.50
CA ASP A 271 -23.20 32.03 -36.37
C ASP A 271 -22.15 31.24 -35.56
N SER A 272 -22.21 29.92 -35.62
CA SER A 272 -21.22 29.01 -35.06
C SER A 272 -20.72 28.02 -36.10
N ASP A 273 -19.45 27.67 -36.11
CA ASP A 273 -18.90 26.64 -36.97
C ASP A 273 -19.38 25.26 -36.56
N GLU A 274 -19.89 24.46 -37.48
CA GLU A 274 -20.43 23.11 -37.20
C GLU A 274 -19.33 22.10 -36.79
N ASN A 275 -18.04 22.44 -37.02
CA ASN A 275 -16.91 21.59 -36.63
C ASN A 275 -16.45 21.72 -35.19
N ASP A 276 -16.99 22.68 -34.40
CA ASP A 276 -16.54 22.96 -33.03
C ASP A 276 -17.24 22.09 -31.98
N ASN A 277 -18.18 21.24 -32.37
CA ASN A 277 -18.92 20.37 -31.44
C ASN A 277 -18.18 19.09 -30.98
N GLY A 278 -16.94 18.87 -31.41
CA GLY A 278 -16.17 17.66 -31.09
C GLY A 278 -15.58 17.62 -29.68
N ASN A 279 -15.34 18.75 -29.04
CA ASN A 279 -14.57 18.80 -27.76
C ASN A 279 -15.40 19.01 -26.49
N ALA A 280 -16.69 19.33 -26.60
CA ALA A 280 -17.52 19.56 -25.41
C ALA A 280 -18.09 18.27 -24.78
N MET A 281 -18.05 17.16 -25.51
CA MET A 281 -18.59 15.86 -24.99
C MET A 281 -17.56 14.99 -24.27
N ALA A 282 -16.26 15.28 -24.38
CA ALA A 282 -15.22 14.45 -23.76
C ALA A 282 -15.07 14.68 -22.24
N THR A 283 -15.52 15.82 -21.73
CA THR A 283 -15.37 16.16 -20.29
C THR A 283 -16.50 15.62 -19.42
N GLY A 284 -17.63 15.26 -19.99
CA GLY A 284 -18.78 14.71 -19.23
C GLY A 284 -18.73 13.20 -18.99
N ALA A 285 -17.99 12.45 -19.80
CA ALA A 285 -17.97 10.99 -19.74
C ALA A 285 -17.00 10.40 -18.67
N ILE A 286 -16.06 11.20 -18.17
CA ILE A 286 -15.06 10.74 -17.19
C ILE A 286 -15.59 10.78 -15.74
N LEU A 287 -16.59 11.60 -15.45
CA LEU A 287 -17.18 11.70 -14.11
C LEU A 287 -18.25 10.65 -13.79
N GLY A 288 -18.77 9.95 -14.80
CA GLY A 288 -19.83 8.94 -14.60
C GLY A 288 -19.33 7.55 -14.24
N SER A 289 -18.05 7.22 -14.46
CA SER A 289 -17.53 5.87 -14.25
C SER A 289 -16.90 5.61 -12.86
N MET A 290 -16.82 6.61 -12.00
CA MET A 290 -16.21 6.46 -10.66
C MET A 290 -17.21 6.24 -9.51
N LEU A 291 -18.51 6.22 -9.78
CA LEU A 291 -19.55 6.07 -8.75
C LEU A 291 -20.33 4.75 -8.79
N GLY A 292 -19.85 3.76 -9.54
CA GLY A 292 -20.53 2.47 -9.68
C GLY A 292 -19.62 1.29 -9.38
N GLY A 293 -19.48 0.88 -8.14
CA GLY A 293 -18.75 -0.32 -7.78
C GLY A 293 -18.89 -0.64 -6.30
N GLY A 294 -20.09 -0.96 -5.90
CA GLY A 294 -20.36 -1.58 -4.61
C GLY A 294 -20.27 -3.09 -4.72
N ASN A 295 -19.81 -3.72 -3.66
CA ASN A 295 -20.56 -4.76 -2.99
C ASN A 295 -19.92 -6.13 -2.79
N ARG A 296 -20.11 -6.60 -1.55
CA ARG A 296 -20.26 -7.95 -1.00
C ARG A 296 -18.95 -8.69 -0.76
N GLY A 297 -18.64 -9.13 0.43
CA GLY A 297 -19.48 -9.73 1.49
C GLY A 297 -18.91 -11.09 1.77
N GLY A 298 -18.74 -11.48 3.01
CA GLY A 298 -18.35 -12.85 3.33
C GLY A 298 -17.83 -12.98 4.76
N SER A 299 -18.75 -13.16 5.67
CA SER A 299 -18.56 -13.60 7.05
C SER A 299 -18.04 -15.03 7.11
N GLY A 300 -17.13 -15.30 8.03
CA GLY A 300 -16.74 -16.64 8.44
C GLY A 300 -16.44 -16.64 9.92
N PHE A 301 -17.44 -17.05 10.69
CA PHE A 301 -17.31 -17.40 12.12
C PHE A 301 -16.64 -18.77 12.25
N GLY A 302 -15.68 -18.89 13.13
CA GLY A 302 -15.15 -20.15 13.60
C GLY A 302 -14.67 -19.99 15.04
N GLY A 303 -15.51 -20.35 15.98
CA GLY A 303 -15.18 -20.46 17.39
C GLY A 303 -14.45 -21.76 17.67
N GLY A 304 -13.59 -21.78 18.65
CA GLY A 304 -12.93 -22.99 19.16
C GLY A 304 -12.26 -22.75 20.50
N PHE A 305 -12.69 -23.41 21.42
CA PHE A 305 -12.62 -23.64 22.85
C PHE A 305 -11.24 -23.56 23.54
N GLY A 306 -11.31 -23.14 24.78
CA GLY A 306 -10.41 -22.80 25.79
C GLY A 306 -9.49 -23.89 26.36
N GLY A 307 -8.51 -23.38 27.09
CA GLY A 307 -7.67 -24.09 28.03
C GLY A 307 -6.84 -23.08 28.80
N SER A 308 -7.13 -22.91 30.06
CA SER A 308 -6.50 -22.00 31.02
C SER A 308 -5.12 -22.51 31.43
N PHE A 309 -4.08 -21.64 31.36
CA PHE A 309 -2.79 -21.86 31.99
C PHE A 309 -2.29 -20.59 32.69
N GLY A 310 -1.69 -20.75 33.84
CA GLY A 310 -1.27 -19.63 34.67
C GLY A 310 0.16 -19.14 34.38
N GLY A 311 0.25 -18.23 33.50
CA GLY A 311 1.43 -17.45 33.12
C GLY A 311 1.00 -16.71 31.89
N GLY A 312 1.31 -15.44 31.66
CA GLY A 312 0.81 -14.60 30.59
C GLY A 312 0.04 -15.34 29.50
N SER A 313 -1.29 -15.42 29.59
CA SER A 313 -2.07 -16.18 28.64
C SER A 313 -2.43 -15.31 27.44
N THR A 314 -2.18 -15.85 26.28
CA THR A 314 -2.70 -15.29 25.02
C THR A 314 -3.86 -16.16 24.56
N GLY A 315 -4.99 -15.57 24.22
CA GLY A 315 -6.12 -16.25 23.59
C GLY A 315 -5.93 -16.52 22.10
N GLY A 316 -4.70 -16.36 21.59
CA GLY A 316 -4.43 -16.41 20.17
C GLY A 316 -4.76 -15.11 19.44
N GLY A 317 -5.00 -14.02 20.17
CA GLY A 317 -5.18 -12.68 19.62
C GLY A 317 -3.98 -12.23 18.80
N GLY A 318 -4.20 -11.28 17.90
CA GLY A 318 -3.20 -10.75 17.00
C GLY A 318 -3.52 -10.99 15.52
N ALA A 319 -2.60 -10.64 14.66
CA ALA A 319 -2.78 -10.75 13.22
C ALA A 319 -1.57 -11.36 12.53
N THR A 320 -1.81 -12.04 11.40
CA THR A 320 -0.78 -12.52 10.48
C THR A 320 -0.98 -11.87 9.12
N SER A 321 0.11 -11.37 8.53
CA SER A 321 0.13 -10.82 7.18
C SER A 321 1.30 -11.37 6.38
N GLY A 322 1.10 -11.57 5.08
CA GLY A 322 2.13 -11.97 4.13
C GLY A 322 2.32 -10.95 3.02
N TRP A 323 3.44 -11.07 2.25
CA TRP A 323 3.79 -10.19 1.12
C TRP A 323 4.32 -10.95 -0.09
#